data_b1e6cf149679aed7facda343314272d0
#
_entry.id   b1e6cf149679aed7facda343314272d0
#
_cell.length_a   1.000
_cell.length_b   1.000
_cell.length_c   1.000
_cell.angle_alpha   90.00
_cell.angle_beta   90.00
_cell.angle_gamma   90.00
#
_symmetry.space_group_name_H-M   'P 1'
#
loop_
_entity.id
_entity.type
_entity.pdbx_description
1 polymer ?
#
loop_
_entity_poly.entity_id
_entity_poly.type
_entity_poly.pdbx_seq_one_letter_code
_entity_poly.pdbx_strand_id
1 'polypeptide(L)'
;LPETSLAIIPGAGGTQRLSRLIGPGRAKELILLARRLSASEALAQGLLTAVAEPGEDAVVAAKRLTEGLAYGAPIALAAALDAIDLGADLDLEAGLDLEARCYERTLRSSDRREALAAFAEKRKPVYRGV
;
A
#
# COMPACT_ATOMS: atom_id res chain seq x y z
N LEU A 1 8.81 -18.63 -4.46
CA LEU A 1 9.40 -19.14 -3.21
C LEU A 1 9.61 -20.67 -3.33
N PRO A 2 10.66 -21.12 -4.02
CA PRO A 2 10.88 -22.55 -4.29
C PRO A 2 11.67 -23.27 -3.18
N GLU A 3 11.89 -22.62 -2.04
CA GLU A 3 12.83 -23.04 -1.00
C GLU A 3 12.51 -24.43 -0.45
N THR A 4 11.22 -24.81 -0.39
CA THR A 4 10.81 -26.14 0.10
C THR A 4 11.28 -27.26 -0.82
N SER A 5 11.45 -27.00 -2.13
CA SER A 5 12.04 -27.96 -3.05
C SER A 5 13.57 -28.13 -2.85
N LEU A 6 14.19 -27.24 -2.07
CA LEU A 6 15.60 -27.28 -1.69
C LEU A 6 15.80 -27.74 -0.22
N ALA A 7 14.77 -28.32 0.40
CA ALA A 7 14.74 -28.77 1.79
C ALA A 7 15.00 -27.65 2.84
N ILE A 8 14.69 -26.40 2.51
CA ILE A 8 14.71 -25.24 3.42
C ILE A 8 13.40 -24.47 3.33
N ILE A 9 13.21 -23.47 4.19
CA ILE A 9 12.04 -22.58 4.16
C ILE A 9 12.43 -21.21 3.61
N PRO A 10 11.47 -20.37 3.17
CA PRO A 10 11.69 -18.96 2.80
C PRO A 10 12.10 -18.12 4.03
N GLY A 11 13.35 -18.28 4.49
CA GLY A 11 13.85 -17.76 5.77
C GLY A 11 14.07 -16.25 5.81
N ALA A 12 14.09 -15.57 4.67
CA ALA A 12 14.23 -14.11 4.59
C ALA A 12 12.89 -13.36 4.81
N GLY A 13 11.97 -13.93 5.58
CA GLY A 13 10.66 -13.36 5.91
C GLY A 13 9.54 -13.76 4.94
N GLY A 14 9.79 -14.64 3.98
CA GLY A 14 8.78 -15.04 3.00
C GLY A 14 7.57 -15.73 3.63
N THR A 15 7.75 -16.58 4.63
CA THR A 15 6.65 -17.21 5.37
C THR A 15 5.75 -16.20 6.08
N GLN A 16 6.33 -15.12 6.60
CA GLN A 16 5.60 -14.12 7.40
C GLN A 16 4.94 -13.06 6.53
N ARG A 17 5.71 -12.44 5.63
CA ARG A 17 5.19 -11.37 4.77
C ARG A 17 4.14 -11.88 3.79
N LEU A 18 4.39 -13.03 3.13
CA LEU A 18 3.43 -13.59 2.18
C LEU A 18 2.10 -13.95 2.87
N SER A 19 2.16 -14.61 4.04
CA SER A 19 0.97 -15.02 4.77
C SER A 19 0.11 -13.83 5.24
N ARG A 20 0.76 -12.71 5.61
CA ARG A 20 0.06 -11.48 5.97
C ARG A 20 -0.58 -10.79 4.76
N LEU A 21 0.08 -10.87 3.61
CA LEU A 21 -0.37 -10.20 2.38
C LEU A 21 -1.56 -10.91 1.71
N ILE A 22 -1.49 -12.25 1.54
CA ILE A 22 -2.48 -13.02 0.77
C ILE A 22 -3.25 -14.05 1.58
N GLY A 23 -3.03 -14.07 2.88
CA GLY A 23 -3.62 -15.03 3.79
C GLY A 23 -2.87 -16.36 3.84
N PRO A 24 -2.98 -17.10 4.99
CA PRO A 24 -2.20 -18.30 5.24
C PRO A 24 -2.52 -19.47 4.29
N GLY A 25 -3.74 -19.56 3.81
CA GLY A 25 -4.15 -20.64 2.88
C GLY A 25 -3.39 -20.57 1.56
N ARG A 26 -3.42 -19.41 0.90
CA ARG A 26 -2.71 -19.19 -0.37
C ARG A 26 -1.19 -19.22 -0.18
N ALA A 27 -0.69 -18.66 0.92
CA ALA A 27 0.74 -18.72 1.22
C ALA A 27 1.25 -20.15 1.39
N LYS A 28 0.49 -21.03 2.06
CA LYS A 28 0.81 -22.46 2.16
C LYS A 28 0.84 -23.12 0.78
N GLU A 29 -0.14 -22.88 -0.07
CA GLU A 29 -0.15 -23.42 -1.43
C GLU A 29 1.11 -23.03 -2.20
N LEU A 30 1.46 -21.73 -2.22
CA LEU A 30 2.60 -21.23 -2.96
C LEU A 30 3.94 -21.74 -2.43
N ILE A 31 4.10 -21.78 -1.11
CA ILE A 31 5.35 -22.16 -0.47
C ILE A 31 5.54 -23.67 -0.49
N LEU A 32 4.54 -24.45 -0.07
CA LEU A 32 4.68 -25.90 0.08
C LEU A 32 4.77 -26.61 -1.27
N LEU A 33 4.09 -26.08 -2.30
CA LEU A 33 4.13 -26.61 -3.66
C LEU A 33 5.18 -25.94 -4.54
N ALA A 34 5.99 -25.03 -4.01
CA ALA A 34 6.99 -24.26 -4.73
C ALA A 34 6.43 -23.65 -6.04
N ARG A 35 5.17 -23.18 -6.01
CA ARG A 35 4.41 -22.78 -7.18
C ARG A 35 4.96 -21.49 -7.79
N ARG A 36 5.01 -21.44 -9.12
CA ARG A 36 5.27 -20.22 -9.87
C ARG A 36 3.95 -19.57 -10.25
N LEU A 37 3.91 -18.24 -10.20
CA LEU A 37 2.76 -17.43 -10.62
C LEU A 37 3.14 -16.59 -11.84
N SER A 38 2.19 -16.44 -12.75
CA SER A 38 2.21 -15.36 -13.72
C SER A 38 1.88 -14.02 -13.04
N ALA A 39 2.16 -12.90 -13.71
CA ALA A 39 1.81 -11.58 -13.20
C ALA A 39 0.30 -11.42 -12.99
N SER A 40 -0.52 -11.96 -13.89
CA SER A 40 -1.98 -11.94 -13.78
C SER A 40 -2.51 -12.76 -12.61
N GLU A 41 -1.94 -13.94 -12.34
CA GLU A 41 -2.28 -14.74 -11.15
C GLU A 41 -1.86 -14.02 -9.87
N ALA A 42 -0.68 -13.40 -9.85
CA ALA A 42 -0.19 -12.63 -8.71
C ALA A 42 -1.09 -11.42 -8.40
N LEU A 43 -1.58 -10.73 -9.44
CA LEU A 43 -2.57 -9.65 -9.31
C LEU A 43 -3.89 -10.18 -8.74
N ALA A 44 -4.42 -11.28 -9.30
CA ALA A 44 -5.67 -11.88 -8.84
C ALA A 44 -5.60 -12.38 -7.38
N GLN A 45 -4.42 -12.70 -6.89
CA GLN A 45 -4.18 -13.12 -5.51
C GLN A 45 -3.85 -11.96 -4.54
N GLY A 46 -3.76 -10.72 -5.04
CA GLY A 46 -3.44 -9.56 -4.21
C GLY A 46 -1.96 -9.40 -3.87
N LEU A 47 -1.06 -10.13 -4.57
CA LEU A 47 0.38 -9.95 -4.45
C LEU A 47 0.88 -8.68 -5.16
N LEU A 48 0.18 -8.27 -6.22
CA LEU A 48 0.46 -7.08 -7.00
C LEU A 48 -0.73 -6.14 -6.97
N THR A 49 -0.46 -4.85 -6.95
CA THR A 49 -1.47 -3.79 -7.07
C THR A 49 -1.90 -3.57 -8.52
N ALA A 50 -0.97 -3.72 -9.45
CA ALA A 50 -1.20 -3.58 -10.89
C ALA A 50 -0.20 -4.42 -11.68
N VAL A 51 -0.51 -4.63 -12.95
CA VAL A 51 0.38 -5.25 -13.95
C VAL A 51 0.49 -4.30 -15.13
N ALA A 52 1.68 -4.15 -15.69
CA ALA A 52 1.90 -3.38 -16.91
C ALA A 52 1.17 -4.02 -18.11
N GLU A 53 0.72 -3.20 -19.04
CA GLU A 53 0.15 -3.68 -20.29
C GLU A 53 1.20 -4.45 -21.14
N PRO A 54 0.77 -5.35 -22.02
CA PRO A 54 1.71 -6.05 -22.90
C PRO A 54 2.59 -5.08 -23.69
N GLY A 55 3.91 -5.18 -23.51
CA GLY A 55 4.89 -4.30 -24.17
C GLY A 55 5.16 -2.99 -23.44
N GLU A 56 4.48 -2.71 -22.34
CA GLU A 56 4.74 -1.56 -21.48
C GLU A 56 5.84 -1.87 -20.46
N ASP A 57 6.72 -0.89 -20.22
CA ASP A 57 7.70 -0.97 -19.13
C ASP A 57 7.00 -0.83 -17.74
N ALA A 58 7.36 -1.69 -16.79
CA ALA A 58 6.75 -1.72 -15.46
C ALA A 58 6.94 -0.42 -14.66
N VAL A 59 8.03 0.31 -14.90
CA VAL A 59 8.29 1.62 -14.26
C VAL A 59 7.34 2.68 -14.82
N VAL A 60 7.04 2.62 -16.12
CA VAL A 60 6.06 3.51 -16.76
C VAL A 60 4.67 3.25 -16.18
N ALA A 61 4.26 1.98 -16.09
CA ALA A 61 2.99 1.59 -15.46
C ALA A 61 2.90 2.06 -14.00
N ALA A 62 3.96 1.90 -13.21
CA ALA A 62 4.02 2.35 -11.83
C ALA A 62 3.90 3.88 -11.70
N LYS A 63 4.58 4.65 -12.56
CA LYS A 63 4.44 6.11 -12.59
C LYS A 63 3.01 6.54 -12.90
N ARG A 64 2.37 5.93 -13.90
CA ARG A 64 0.97 6.18 -14.23
C ARG A 64 0.04 5.89 -13.04
N LEU A 65 0.25 4.79 -12.32
CA LEU A 65 -0.52 4.44 -11.13
C LEU A 65 -0.39 5.52 -10.03
N THR A 66 0.78 6.13 -9.90
CA THR A 66 1.08 7.10 -8.84
C THR A 66 0.87 8.56 -9.25
N GLU A 67 0.51 8.85 -10.50
CA GLU A 67 0.28 10.23 -10.98
C GLU A 67 -0.72 11.01 -10.12
N GLY A 68 -1.77 10.34 -9.63
CA GLY A 68 -2.77 10.94 -8.75
C GLY A 68 -2.21 11.48 -7.44
N LEU A 69 -1.10 10.93 -6.94
CA LEU A 69 -0.46 11.37 -5.69
C LEU A 69 0.08 12.80 -5.79
N ALA A 70 0.47 13.24 -6.99
CA ALA A 70 0.95 14.61 -7.22
C ALA A 70 -0.11 15.69 -6.93
N TYR A 71 -1.39 15.31 -6.89
CA TYR A 71 -2.51 16.20 -6.60
C TYR A 71 -3.04 16.03 -5.16
N GLY A 72 -2.44 15.16 -4.37
CA GLY A 72 -2.81 14.94 -2.99
C GLY A 72 -2.13 15.93 -2.04
N ALA A 73 -2.76 16.20 -0.89
CA ALA A 73 -2.18 17.02 0.16
C ALA A 73 -0.99 16.28 0.81
N PRO A 74 0.25 16.79 0.75
CA PRO A 74 1.45 16.04 1.17
C PRO A 74 1.40 15.55 2.62
N ILE A 75 0.92 16.40 3.55
CA ILE A 75 0.78 16.01 4.96
C ILE A 75 -0.24 14.88 5.13
N ALA A 76 -1.35 14.92 4.40
CA ALA A 76 -2.38 13.88 4.49
C ALA A 76 -1.88 12.55 3.88
N LEU A 77 -1.17 12.59 2.77
CA LEU A 77 -0.55 11.39 2.17
C LEU A 77 0.47 10.76 3.11
N ALA A 78 1.37 11.58 3.70
CA ALA A 78 2.35 11.09 4.66
C ALA A 78 1.69 10.52 5.92
N ALA A 79 0.67 11.20 6.46
CA ALA A 79 -0.06 10.72 7.64
C ALA A 79 -0.80 9.40 7.37
N ALA A 80 -1.37 9.23 6.18
CA ALA A 80 -2.01 7.98 5.79
C ALA A 80 -1.00 6.82 5.64
N LEU A 81 0.17 7.08 5.04
CA LEU A 81 1.25 6.10 4.97
C LEU A 81 1.73 5.68 6.36
N ASP A 82 1.99 6.65 7.25
CA ASP A 82 2.40 6.37 8.63
C ASP A 82 1.34 5.52 9.36
N ALA A 83 0.05 5.85 9.23
CA ALA A 83 -1.02 5.10 9.88
C ALA A 83 -1.12 3.65 9.36
N ILE A 84 -0.96 3.45 8.05
CA ILE A 84 -1.00 2.12 7.42
C ILE A 84 0.23 1.31 7.78
N ASP A 85 1.43 1.85 7.55
CA ASP A 85 2.67 1.09 7.65
C ASP A 85 3.03 0.78 9.11
N LEU A 86 2.88 1.75 10.01
CA LEU A 86 3.17 1.58 11.44
C LEU A 86 2.04 0.85 12.17
N GLY A 87 0.81 0.90 11.63
CA GLY A 87 -0.36 0.21 12.19
C GLY A 87 -0.46 -1.26 11.82
N ALA A 88 0.22 -1.69 10.74
CA ALA A 88 0.04 -3.02 10.16
C ALA A 88 0.33 -4.20 11.10
N ASP A 89 1.22 -4.01 12.08
CA ASP A 89 1.60 -5.04 13.07
C ASP A 89 1.02 -4.80 14.46
N LEU A 90 0.16 -3.78 14.63
CA LEU A 90 -0.54 -3.47 15.88
C LEU A 90 -1.86 -4.26 15.98
N ASP A 91 -2.37 -4.43 17.21
CA ASP A 91 -3.77 -4.79 17.38
C ASP A 91 -4.70 -3.62 16.95
N LEU A 92 -5.97 -3.90 16.79
CA LEU A 92 -6.91 -2.91 16.25
C LEU A 92 -7.03 -1.65 17.14
N GLU A 93 -7.03 -1.81 18.45
CA GLU A 93 -7.18 -0.68 19.41
C GLU A 93 -5.97 0.25 19.33
N ALA A 94 -4.75 -0.31 19.41
CA ALA A 94 -3.52 0.45 19.26
C ALA A 94 -3.38 1.07 17.84
N GLY A 95 -3.85 0.36 16.80
CA GLY A 95 -3.91 0.87 15.44
C GLY A 95 -4.83 2.08 15.31
N LEU A 96 -6.03 2.05 15.91
CA LEU A 96 -6.96 3.18 15.93
C LEU A 96 -6.42 4.39 16.70
N ASP A 97 -5.71 4.16 17.79
CA ASP A 97 -5.01 5.22 18.53
C ASP A 97 -3.90 5.88 17.69
N LEU A 98 -3.15 5.08 16.92
CA LEU A 98 -2.16 5.59 15.98
C LEU A 98 -2.83 6.41 14.86
N GLU A 99 -3.90 5.89 14.28
CA GLU A 99 -4.69 6.58 13.26
C GLU A 99 -5.17 7.95 13.73
N ALA A 100 -5.72 8.02 14.96
CA ALA A 100 -6.17 9.28 15.56
C ALA A 100 -5.04 10.32 15.63
N ARG A 101 -3.83 9.92 16.06
CA ARG A 101 -2.66 10.80 16.10
C ARG A 101 -2.23 11.26 14.70
N CYS A 102 -2.25 10.36 13.73
CA CYS A 102 -1.96 10.70 12.33
C CYS A 102 -3.00 11.66 11.76
N TYR A 103 -4.28 11.44 12.07
CA TYR A 103 -5.37 12.31 11.66
C TYR A 103 -5.24 13.73 12.25
N GLU A 104 -4.91 13.87 13.53
CA GLU A 104 -4.70 15.17 14.17
C GLU A 104 -3.64 16.04 13.43
N ARG A 105 -2.59 15.43 12.89
CA ARG A 105 -1.58 16.14 12.09
C ARG A 105 -2.20 16.82 10.87
N THR A 106 -3.18 16.17 10.24
CA THR A 106 -3.87 16.70 9.06
C THR A 106 -4.81 17.85 9.39
N LEU A 107 -5.45 17.80 10.57
CA LEU A 107 -6.42 18.82 11.00
C LEU A 107 -5.82 20.22 11.15
N ARG A 108 -4.54 20.31 11.47
CA ARG A 108 -3.81 21.57 11.71
C ARG A 108 -3.20 22.16 10.44
N SER A 109 -3.19 21.40 9.33
CA SER A 109 -2.55 21.84 8.08
C SER A 109 -3.33 22.99 7.40
N SER A 110 -2.61 23.85 6.68
CA SER A 110 -3.24 24.84 5.81
C SER A 110 -3.91 24.18 4.60
N ASP A 111 -3.39 23.03 4.18
CA ASP A 111 -3.95 22.27 3.06
C ASP A 111 -5.37 21.76 3.35
N ARG A 112 -5.68 21.43 4.61
CA ARG A 112 -7.05 21.10 5.00
C ARG A 112 -7.99 22.29 4.83
N ARG A 113 -7.56 23.51 5.20
CA ARG A 113 -8.37 24.73 5.03
C ARG A 113 -8.56 25.03 3.55
N GLU A 114 -7.51 24.89 2.75
CA GLU A 114 -7.56 25.02 1.29
C GLU A 114 -8.53 24.00 0.69
N ALA A 115 -8.48 22.74 1.11
CA ALA A 115 -9.39 21.70 0.63
C ALA A 115 -10.87 22.06 0.87
N LEU A 116 -11.20 22.56 2.06
CA LEU A 116 -12.56 22.97 2.41
C LEU A 116 -13.02 24.19 1.60
N ALA A 117 -12.14 25.18 1.42
CA ALA A 117 -12.42 26.37 0.60
C ALA A 117 -12.63 25.98 -0.87
N ALA A 118 -11.71 25.19 -1.43
CA ALA A 118 -11.79 24.73 -2.81
C ALA A 118 -13.07 23.91 -3.07
N PHE A 119 -13.46 23.06 -2.11
CA PHE A 119 -14.70 22.29 -2.20
C PHE A 119 -15.94 23.22 -2.23
N ALA A 120 -16.01 24.21 -1.34
CA ALA A 120 -17.12 25.18 -1.30
C ALA A 120 -17.19 26.00 -2.58
N GLU A 121 -16.04 26.37 -3.15
CA GLU A 121 -15.91 27.16 -4.38
C GLU A 121 -15.98 26.33 -5.67
N LYS A 122 -16.09 24.99 -5.57
CA LYS A 122 -16.12 24.03 -6.71
C LYS A 122 -14.90 24.16 -7.64
N ARG A 123 -13.73 24.44 -7.09
CA ARG A 123 -12.45 24.49 -7.80
C ARG A 123 -11.50 23.38 -7.33
N LYS A 124 -10.44 23.16 -8.09
CA LYS A 124 -9.35 22.27 -7.66
C LYS A 124 -8.56 22.93 -6.53
N PRO A 125 -8.22 22.18 -5.45
CA PRO A 125 -7.35 22.67 -4.39
C PRO A 125 -5.89 22.81 -4.87
N VAL A 126 -5.14 23.69 -4.21
CA VAL A 126 -3.69 23.85 -4.41
C VAL A 126 -2.99 23.59 -3.08
N TYR A 127 -2.43 22.42 -2.92
CA TYR A 127 -1.76 22.00 -1.71
C TYR A 127 -0.30 22.44 -1.68
N ARG A 128 0.19 22.79 -0.49
CA ARG A 128 1.56 23.29 -0.27
C ARG A 128 2.35 22.47 0.73
N GLY A 129 1.74 21.52 1.43
CA GLY A 129 2.38 20.68 2.43
C GLY A 129 2.71 21.41 3.75
N VAL A 130 1.90 22.40 4.15
CA VAL A 130 2.12 23.20 5.36
C VAL A 130 0.86 23.34 6.20
#